data_2a778c2e694f2c5237f2f427391719b9
#
_entry.id   2a778c2e694f2c5237f2f427391719b9
#
_cell.length_a   1.000
_cell.length_b   1.000
_cell.length_c   1.000
_cell.angle_alpha   90.00
_cell.angle_beta   90.00
_cell.angle_gamma   90.00
#
_symmetry.space_group_name_H-M   'P 1'
#
loop_
_entity.id
_entity.type
_entity.pdbx_description
1 polymer ?
#
loop_
_entity_poly.entity_id
_entity_poly.type
_entity_poly.pdbx_seq_one_letter_code
_entity_poly.pdbx_strand_id
1 'polypeptide(L)'
;MNKVLSILLCILIPLALTGCGNQETASEKAPLVKTQTITLGNGQNTGSFPGVVRGRYETNMSFQIGGRILQRYVQAGDQVHAGDVLMTIDNRDVLQQSNQGEAQVAAAKAQLELSRSNLNRYSTLYAQDAIPASVLDQYQTAYDAAQASYNQALAVANQGQNALGYANLVAASDGVISAVNAEAGQVVGAGQVVLTLVQTQELEVEINVPESRIADVTVGKEAEVSFWSLGNQTIAGVVREVSPMADKVAGTYKVRISLPQPPAGLHLGMTATITIASLNTVTDQPAMQQGDNDFAILPISAIFQTNNKPQVWIVDKDNLTLSLKDVQVEDFAKDKLKVHGLSNGDIVVIAGVHKLREDTKVRLAEEQP
;
A
#
# COMPACT_ATOMS: atom_id res chain seq x y z
N MET A 1 54.15 85.83 18.70
CA MET A 1 54.63 84.45 18.66
C MET A 1 53.73 83.58 17.76
N ASN A 2 52.71 84.17 17.07
CA ASN A 2 51.74 83.38 16.25
C ASN A 2 51.79 83.64 14.72
N LYS A 3 52.77 84.39 14.21
CA LYS A 3 52.89 84.65 12.74
C LYS A 3 54.03 83.87 12.07
N VAL A 4 54.94 83.29 12.84
CA VAL A 4 56.05 82.45 12.32
C VAL A 4 55.63 80.98 12.14
N LEU A 5 54.66 80.55 12.94
CA LEU A 5 54.15 79.16 12.87
C LEU A 5 53.19 78.91 11.66
N SER A 6 52.52 79.98 11.14
CA SER A 6 51.65 79.92 10.01
C SER A 6 52.39 79.85 8.66
N ILE A 7 53.59 80.35 8.55
CA ILE A 7 54.38 80.34 7.30
C ILE A 7 55.16 78.99 7.16
N LEU A 8 55.48 78.36 8.25
CA LEU A 8 56.12 77.03 8.17
C LEU A 8 55.14 75.86 7.78
N LEU A 9 53.84 76.09 8.03
CA LEU A 9 52.81 75.11 7.67
C LEU A 9 52.42 75.18 6.20
N CYS A 10 52.63 76.33 5.51
CA CYS A 10 52.31 76.44 4.06
C CYS A 10 53.39 75.98 3.09
N ILE A 11 54.65 75.72 3.58
CA ILE A 11 55.75 75.26 2.71
C ILE A 11 55.89 73.73 2.70
N LEU A 12 55.16 72.97 3.58
CA LEU A 12 55.22 71.51 3.61
C LEU A 12 54.14 70.78 2.81
N ILE A 13 53.20 71.50 2.14
CA ILE A 13 52.07 70.91 1.43
C ILE A 13 52.33 70.58 -0.06
N PRO A 14 53.30 71.14 -0.79
CA PRO A 14 53.46 70.77 -2.22
C PRO A 14 54.39 69.58 -2.51
N LEU A 15 54.94 68.86 -1.51
CA LEU A 15 55.91 67.80 -1.78
C LEU A 15 55.32 66.36 -1.69
N ALA A 16 53.98 66.26 -1.57
CA ALA A 16 53.29 64.96 -1.45
C ALA A 16 52.47 64.51 -2.68
N LEU A 17 52.66 65.14 -3.86
CA LEU A 17 51.84 64.88 -5.06
C LEU A 17 52.61 64.31 -6.25
N THR A 18 53.70 63.57 -6.03
CA THR A 18 54.35 62.77 -7.06
C THR A 18 54.43 61.32 -6.68
N GLY A 19 53.26 60.71 -6.42
CA GLY A 19 53.08 59.29 -6.40
C GLY A 19 52.51 58.81 -7.76
N CYS A 20 53.33 58.42 -8.70
CA CYS A 20 52.94 57.68 -9.89
C CYS A 20 52.35 56.35 -9.39
N GLY A 21 51.04 56.24 -9.37
CA GLY A 21 50.34 54.98 -9.20
C GLY A 21 50.58 54.12 -10.43
N ASN A 22 51.33 53.06 -10.24
CA ASN A 22 51.35 51.93 -11.13
C ASN A 22 49.97 51.30 -11.07
N GLN A 23 49.11 51.56 -12.03
CA GLN A 23 47.85 50.84 -12.19
C GLN A 23 48.15 49.44 -12.61
N GLU A 24 48.45 48.57 -11.65
CA GLU A 24 48.30 47.13 -11.87
C GLU A 24 46.86 46.89 -12.33
N THR A 25 46.71 46.61 -13.62
CA THR A 25 45.48 46.01 -14.12
C THR A 25 45.22 44.78 -13.31
N ALA A 26 44.30 44.88 -12.33
CA ALA A 26 43.79 43.73 -11.63
C ALA A 26 43.27 42.75 -12.72
N SER A 27 44.02 41.71 -12.96
CA SER A 27 43.56 40.58 -13.74
C SER A 27 42.25 40.11 -13.12
N GLU A 28 41.14 40.47 -13.74
CA GLU A 28 39.79 40.10 -13.29
C GLU A 28 39.77 38.60 -13.19
N LYS A 29 39.90 38.06 -11.96
CA LYS A 29 39.90 36.58 -11.76
C LYS A 29 38.58 36.09 -12.32
N ALA A 30 38.67 35.19 -13.31
CA ALA A 30 37.48 34.58 -13.91
C ALA A 30 36.47 34.17 -12.84
N PRO A 31 35.18 34.53 -12.97
CA PRO A 31 34.17 34.26 -11.96
C PRO A 31 34.03 32.74 -11.71
N LEU A 32 33.87 32.36 -10.45
CA LEU A 32 33.63 30.99 -10.03
C LEU A 32 32.14 30.68 -10.18
N VAL A 33 31.81 29.68 -10.97
CA VAL A 33 30.42 29.27 -11.24
C VAL A 33 30.17 27.86 -10.77
N LYS A 34 28.99 27.62 -10.22
CA LYS A 34 28.53 26.26 -9.90
C LYS A 34 27.81 25.71 -11.13
N THR A 35 28.19 24.53 -11.57
CA THR A 35 27.68 23.92 -12.80
C THR A 35 27.05 22.57 -12.51
N GLN A 36 26.20 22.12 -13.41
CA GLN A 36 25.61 20.79 -13.42
C GLN A 36 25.78 20.22 -14.84
N THR A 37 26.32 19.01 -14.95
CA THR A 37 26.34 18.27 -16.21
C THR A 37 24.96 17.71 -16.48
N ILE A 38 24.42 17.99 -17.66
CA ILE A 38 23.09 17.54 -18.05
C ILE A 38 23.11 16.06 -18.41
N THR A 39 22.28 15.30 -17.73
CA THR A 39 21.81 13.99 -18.13
C THR A 39 20.35 14.15 -18.52
N LEU A 40 20.05 13.94 -19.79
CA LEU A 40 18.66 13.98 -20.26
C LEU A 40 17.90 12.79 -19.68
N GLY A 41 16.80 13.08 -19.00
CA GLY A 41 15.87 12.08 -18.51
C GLY A 41 14.95 11.67 -19.65
N ASN A 42 14.88 10.38 -19.94
CA ASN A 42 13.80 9.86 -20.77
C ASN A 42 12.49 10.12 -20.03
N GLY A 43 11.54 10.77 -20.66
CA GLY A 43 10.27 11.23 -20.08
C GLY A 43 9.34 10.14 -19.53
N GLN A 44 9.89 9.06 -18.97
CA GLN A 44 9.12 8.11 -18.22
C GLN A 44 8.72 8.75 -16.89
N ASN A 45 7.50 9.23 -16.84
CA ASN A 45 6.86 9.68 -15.62
C ASN A 45 6.61 8.45 -14.73
N THR A 46 7.67 7.93 -14.13
CA THR A 46 7.53 6.81 -13.18
C THR A 46 6.87 7.31 -11.91
N GLY A 47 5.64 6.90 -11.71
CA GLY A 47 4.95 7.15 -10.44
C GLY A 47 5.54 6.23 -9.38
N SER A 48 6.15 6.81 -8.35
CA SER A 48 6.57 6.07 -7.17
C SER A 48 5.51 6.21 -6.09
N PHE A 49 5.01 5.09 -5.56
CA PHE A 49 3.98 5.01 -4.53
C PHE A 49 4.49 4.21 -3.34
N PRO A 50 4.32 4.71 -2.11
CA PRO A 50 4.57 3.90 -0.92
C PRO A 50 3.47 2.84 -0.77
N GLY A 51 3.86 1.65 -0.37
CA GLY A 51 2.96 0.54 -0.15
C GLY A 51 3.31 -0.26 1.09
N VAL A 52 2.39 -1.14 1.48
CA VAL A 52 2.55 -2.03 2.64
C VAL A 52 2.26 -3.46 2.21
N VAL A 53 3.11 -4.39 2.65
CA VAL A 53 2.93 -5.82 2.41
C VAL A 53 1.74 -6.35 3.19
N ARG A 54 0.81 -6.98 2.51
CA ARG A 54 -0.40 -7.61 3.04
C ARG A 54 -0.48 -9.07 2.58
N GLY A 55 -1.20 -9.87 3.31
CA GLY A 55 -1.66 -11.15 2.77
C GLY A 55 -2.84 -10.91 1.82
N ARG A 56 -2.93 -11.69 0.78
CA ARG A 56 -4.06 -11.62 -0.15
C ARG A 56 -5.39 -11.90 0.54
N TYR A 57 -5.39 -12.86 1.48
CA TYR A 57 -6.56 -13.25 2.25
C TYR A 57 -6.32 -12.94 3.72
N GLU A 58 -7.09 -12.01 4.24
CA GLU A 58 -7.15 -11.66 5.66
C GLU A 58 -8.56 -12.02 6.17
N THR A 59 -8.63 -12.92 7.14
CA THR A 59 -9.90 -13.41 7.69
C THR A 59 -10.06 -12.93 9.12
N ASN A 60 -11.10 -12.14 9.35
CA ASN A 60 -11.52 -11.77 10.69
C ASN A 60 -12.29 -12.93 11.32
N MET A 61 -11.73 -13.54 12.36
CA MET A 61 -12.27 -14.70 13.01
C MET A 61 -13.12 -14.31 14.21
N SER A 62 -14.28 -14.93 14.35
CA SER A 62 -15.24 -14.70 15.41
C SER A 62 -15.91 -16.02 15.82
N PHE A 63 -16.36 -16.12 17.07
CA PHE A 63 -17.21 -17.22 17.49
C PHE A 63 -18.61 -17.08 16.90
N GLN A 64 -19.24 -18.22 16.56
CA GLN A 64 -20.63 -18.25 16.10
C GLN A 64 -21.64 -18.21 17.26
N ILE A 65 -21.17 -18.44 18.50
CA ILE A 65 -21.95 -18.34 19.73
C ILE A 65 -21.25 -17.38 20.72
N GLY A 66 -22.02 -16.74 21.59
CA GLY A 66 -21.46 -15.87 22.62
C GLY A 66 -21.05 -16.66 23.86
N GLY A 67 -20.05 -16.17 24.58
CA GLY A 67 -19.60 -16.78 25.83
C GLY A 67 -18.34 -16.12 26.38
N ARG A 68 -17.90 -16.59 27.55
CA ARG A 68 -16.63 -16.15 28.13
C ARG A 68 -15.49 -16.98 27.54
N ILE A 69 -14.44 -16.33 27.05
CA ILE A 69 -13.20 -16.98 26.58
C ILE A 69 -12.56 -17.69 27.78
N LEU A 70 -12.42 -19.02 27.70
CA LEU A 70 -11.74 -19.82 28.71
C LEU A 70 -10.23 -19.82 28.49
N GLN A 71 -9.82 -20.03 27.25
CA GLN A 71 -8.40 -20.16 26.91
C GLN A 71 -8.12 -19.65 25.50
N ARG A 72 -6.97 -19.03 25.35
CA ARG A 72 -6.35 -18.65 24.08
C ARG A 72 -5.05 -19.45 23.91
N TYR A 73 -4.89 -20.10 22.77
CA TYR A 73 -3.76 -20.99 22.49
C TYR A 73 -2.70 -20.35 21.60
N VAL A 74 -3.01 -19.20 20.97
CA VAL A 74 -2.16 -18.54 19.97
C VAL A 74 -1.92 -17.07 20.33
N GLN A 75 -0.81 -16.51 19.85
CA GLN A 75 -0.44 -15.11 19.98
C GLN A 75 -0.31 -14.46 18.60
N ALA A 76 -0.26 -13.12 18.57
CA ALA A 76 0.08 -12.41 17.35
C ALA A 76 1.50 -12.79 16.89
N GLY A 77 1.64 -13.16 15.62
CA GLY A 77 2.87 -13.68 15.02
C GLY A 77 2.96 -15.19 14.92
N ASP A 78 2.09 -15.95 15.63
CA ASP A 78 2.12 -17.42 15.56
C ASP A 78 1.65 -17.93 14.20
N GLN A 79 2.34 -18.94 13.70
CA GLN A 79 1.93 -19.73 12.55
C GLN A 79 0.93 -20.80 12.98
N VAL A 80 -0.13 -20.97 12.22
CA VAL A 80 -1.19 -21.94 12.48
C VAL A 80 -1.54 -22.72 11.21
N HIS A 81 -2.03 -23.97 11.40
CA HIS A 81 -2.51 -24.81 10.33
C HIS A 81 -4.03 -24.92 10.36
N ALA A 82 -4.62 -25.22 9.21
CA ALA A 82 -6.05 -25.47 9.11
C ALA A 82 -6.48 -26.56 10.09
N GLY A 83 -7.50 -26.25 10.91
CA GLY A 83 -8.01 -27.14 11.96
C GLY A 83 -7.40 -26.93 13.35
N ASP A 84 -6.35 -26.13 13.51
CA ASP A 84 -5.79 -25.81 14.82
C ASP A 84 -6.80 -25.04 15.66
N VAL A 85 -6.92 -25.43 16.95
CA VAL A 85 -7.77 -24.72 17.90
C VAL A 85 -7.05 -23.46 18.38
N LEU A 86 -7.63 -22.29 18.11
CA LEU A 86 -7.06 -20.98 18.41
C LEU A 86 -7.50 -20.43 19.75
N MET A 87 -8.80 -20.56 20.03
CA MET A 87 -9.46 -20.12 21.28
C MET A 87 -10.62 -21.05 21.64
N THR A 88 -10.97 -21.09 22.90
CA THR A 88 -12.17 -21.78 23.40
C THR A 88 -13.00 -20.85 24.28
N ILE A 89 -14.32 -20.99 24.20
CA ILE A 89 -15.27 -20.32 25.09
C ILE A 89 -15.94 -21.30 26.03
N ASP A 90 -16.55 -20.79 27.10
CA ASP A 90 -17.33 -21.59 28.04
C ASP A 90 -18.54 -22.20 27.33
N ASN A 91 -18.56 -23.52 27.26
CA ASN A 91 -19.58 -24.28 26.56
C ASN A 91 -20.58 -24.97 27.48
N ARG A 92 -20.56 -24.71 28.82
CA ARG A 92 -21.37 -25.42 29.79
C ARG A 92 -22.86 -25.33 29.50
N ASP A 93 -23.35 -24.13 29.15
CA ASP A 93 -24.75 -23.92 28.84
C ASP A 93 -25.15 -24.63 27.52
N VAL A 94 -24.31 -24.57 26.53
CA VAL A 94 -24.50 -25.23 25.23
C VAL A 94 -24.48 -26.77 25.41
N LEU A 95 -23.60 -27.28 26.26
CA LEU A 95 -23.54 -28.69 26.60
C LEU A 95 -24.84 -29.17 27.27
N GLN A 96 -25.37 -28.39 28.20
CA GLN A 96 -26.68 -28.71 28.85
C GLN A 96 -27.82 -28.70 27.83
N GLN A 97 -27.81 -27.75 26.90
CA GLN A 97 -28.82 -27.69 25.83
C GLN A 97 -28.70 -28.89 24.87
N SER A 98 -27.50 -29.32 24.53
CA SER A 98 -27.28 -30.54 23.75
C SER A 98 -27.80 -31.77 24.45
N ASN A 99 -27.47 -31.96 25.74
CA ASN A 99 -27.92 -33.08 26.54
C ASN A 99 -29.47 -33.13 26.65
N GLN A 100 -30.10 -31.95 26.76
CA GLN A 100 -31.57 -31.84 26.74
C GLN A 100 -32.17 -32.29 25.43
N GLY A 101 -31.54 -31.89 24.29
CA GLY A 101 -31.94 -32.33 22.94
C GLY A 101 -31.84 -33.86 22.80
N GLU A 102 -30.75 -34.44 23.27
CA GLU A 102 -30.56 -35.91 23.24
C GLU A 102 -31.64 -36.64 24.08
N ALA A 103 -31.97 -36.13 25.27
CA ALA A 103 -33.03 -36.70 26.08
C ALA A 103 -34.41 -36.64 25.39
N GLN A 104 -34.69 -35.53 24.65
CA GLN A 104 -35.90 -35.38 23.85
C GLN A 104 -35.96 -36.42 22.71
N VAL A 105 -34.80 -36.66 22.01
CA VAL A 105 -34.68 -37.69 20.98
C VAL A 105 -34.98 -39.05 21.57
N ALA A 106 -34.43 -39.39 22.74
CA ALA A 106 -34.66 -40.70 23.42
C ALA A 106 -36.16 -40.90 23.75
N ALA A 107 -36.82 -39.86 24.29
CA ALA A 107 -38.24 -39.91 24.58
C ALA A 107 -39.13 -40.07 23.35
N ALA A 108 -38.84 -39.29 22.27
CA ALA A 108 -39.58 -39.34 21.02
C ALA A 108 -39.37 -40.68 20.30
N LYS A 109 -38.15 -41.25 20.38
CA LYS A 109 -37.83 -42.56 19.86
C LYS A 109 -38.64 -43.68 20.55
N ALA A 110 -38.75 -43.66 21.88
CA ALA A 110 -39.52 -44.61 22.62
C ALA A 110 -41.03 -44.59 22.25
N GLN A 111 -41.57 -43.33 22.06
CA GLN A 111 -42.96 -43.16 21.60
C GLN A 111 -43.16 -43.66 20.18
N LEU A 112 -42.20 -43.44 19.28
CA LEU A 112 -42.21 -43.96 17.90
C LEU A 112 -42.19 -45.50 17.88
N GLU A 113 -41.34 -46.11 18.68
CA GLU A 113 -41.26 -47.59 18.77
C GLU A 113 -42.56 -48.18 19.29
N LEU A 114 -43.21 -47.54 20.31
CA LEU A 114 -44.50 -47.96 20.76
C LEU A 114 -45.57 -47.87 19.67
N SER A 115 -45.66 -46.72 18.98
CA SER A 115 -46.61 -46.48 17.92
C SER A 115 -46.41 -47.46 16.76
N ARG A 116 -45.17 -47.73 16.39
CA ARG A 116 -44.80 -48.72 15.38
C ARG A 116 -45.25 -50.14 15.76
N SER A 117 -44.99 -50.54 17.00
CA SER A 117 -45.43 -51.86 17.51
C SER A 117 -46.94 -52.00 17.47
N ASN A 118 -47.67 -50.96 17.87
CA ASN A 118 -49.13 -50.93 17.82
C ASN A 118 -49.62 -51.05 16.36
N LEU A 119 -49.08 -50.19 15.45
CA LEU A 119 -49.43 -50.26 14.02
C LEU A 119 -49.22 -51.65 13.42
N ASN A 120 -48.08 -52.28 13.68
CA ASN A 120 -47.80 -53.65 13.23
C ASN A 120 -48.81 -54.68 13.76
N ARG A 121 -49.20 -54.56 15.04
CA ARG A 121 -50.19 -55.44 15.66
C ARG A 121 -51.56 -55.28 15.01
N TYR A 122 -52.03 -54.03 14.89
CA TYR A 122 -53.35 -53.75 14.34
C TYR A 122 -53.43 -53.97 12.82
N SER A 123 -52.34 -53.80 12.09
CA SER A 123 -52.24 -54.17 10.67
C SER A 123 -52.41 -55.70 10.47
N THR A 124 -51.87 -56.52 11.40
CA THR A 124 -52.07 -57.98 11.37
C THR A 124 -53.53 -58.37 11.67
N LEU A 125 -54.19 -57.66 12.63
CA LEU A 125 -55.60 -57.91 12.96
C LEU A 125 -56.53 -57.50 11.83
N TYR A 126 -56.23 -56.38 11.14
CA TYR A 126 -56.97 -55.97 9.96
C TYR A 126 -56.86 -56.95 8.80
N ALA A 127 -55.67 -57.51 8.55
CA ALA A 127 -55.45 -58.54 7.54
C ALA A 127 -56.21 -59.83 7.82
N GLN A 128 -56.71 -60.05 9.09
CA GLN A 128 -57.54 -61.19 9.51
C GLN A 128 -59.02 -60.78 9.62
N ASP A 129 -59.43 -59.62 9.06
CA ASP A 129 -60.81 -59.09 9.14
C ASP A 129 -61.34 -58.91 10.58
N ALA A 130 -60.43 -58.79 11.58
CA ALA A 130 -60.81 -58.70 13.00
C ALA A 130 -61.14 -57.30 13.49
N ILE A 131 -60.82 -56.26 12.67
CA ILE A 131 -61.07 -54.84 12.98
C ILE A 131 -61.49 -54.08 11.74
N PRO A 132 -62.24 -52.98 11.89
CA PRO A 132 -62.60 -52.10 10.78
C PRO A 132 -61.39 -51.24 10.36
N ALA A 133 -61.36 -50.78 9.06
CA ALA A 133 -60.31 -49.94 8.49
C ALA A 133 -60.08 -48.65 9.29
N SER A 134 -61.12 -48.02 9.80
CA SER A 134 -61.01 -46.80 10.63
C SER A 134 -60.13 -46.95 11.88
N VAL A 135 -60.06 -48.14 12.44
CA VAL A 135 -59.16 -48.46 13.59
C VAL A 135 -57.73 -48.54 13.11
N LEU A 136 -57.43 -49.18 11.94
CA LEU A 136 -56.11 -49.21 11.36
C LEU A 136 -55.62 -47.81 11.02
N ASP A 137 -56.47 -46.95 10.40
CA ASP A 137 -56.15 -45.58 10.03
C ASP A 137 -55.76 -44.72 11.28
N GLN A 138 -56.42 -45.00 12.41
CA GLN A 138 -56.07 -44.33 13.69
C GLN A 138 -54.65 -44.67 14.13
N TYR A 139 -54.25 -45.94 14.06
CA TYR A 139 -52.89 -46.36 14.46
C TYR A 139 -51.84 -45.92 13.40
N GLN A 140 -52.17 -45.87 12.12
CA GLN A 140 -51.31 -45.30 11.09
C GLN A 140 -51.06 -43.81 11.36
N THR A 141 -52.11 -43.02 11.62
CA THR A 141 -52.01 -41.60 11.96
C THR A 141 -51.16 -41.37 13.22
N ALA A 142 -51.35 -42.23 14.26
CA ALA A 142 -50.58 -42.19 15.50
C ALA A 142 -49.08 -42.49 15.27
N TYR A 143 -48.76 -43.44 14.39
CA TYR A 143 -47.37 -43.73 13.97
C TYR A 143 -46.76 -42.53 13.22
N ASP A 144 -47.48 -41.98 12.21
CA ASP A 144 -47.01 -40.86 11.43
C ASP A 144 -46.75 -39.60 12.30
N ALA A 145 -47.62 -39.35 13.27
CA ALA A 145 -47.44 -38.27 14.25
C ALA A 145 -46.20 -38.51 15.14
N ALA A 146 -45.98 -39.74 15.62
CA ALA A 146 -44.83 -40.07 16.43
C ALA A 146 -43.53 -39.99 15.62
N GLN A 147 -43.55 -40.40 14.35
CA GLN A 147 -42.43 -40.24 13.42
C GLN A 147 -42.05 -38.78 13.19
N ALA A 148 -43.06 -37.92 12.97
CA ALA A 148 -42.84 -36.50 12.82
C ALA A 148 -42.22 -35.87 14.09
N SER A 149 -42.73 -36.25 15.29
CA SER A 149 -42.19 -35.83 16.56
C SER A 149 -40.73 -36.27 16.78
N TYR A 150 -40.38 -37.49 16.42
CA TYR A 150 -39.01 -37.98 16.48
C TYR A 150 -38.09 -37.20 15.55
N ASN A 151 -38.50 -36.94 14.32
CA ASN A 151 -37.73 -36.15 13.37
C ASN A 151 -37.49 -34.71 13.85
N GLN A 152 -38.49 -34.10 14.49
CA GLN A 152 -38.37 -32.78 15.10
C GLN A 152 -37.35 -32.80 16.26
N ALA A 153 -37.44 -33.76 17.16
CA ALA A 153 -36.49 -33.90 18.27
C ALA A 153 -35.07 -34.13 17.77
N LEU A 154 -34.88 -34.91 16.69
CA LEU A 154 -33.58 -35.14 16.08
C LEU A 154 -32.99 -33.84 15.50
N ALA A 155 -33.80 -33.02 14.86
CA ALA A 155 -33.36 -31.70 14.34
C ALA A 155 -32.89 -30.77 15.46
N VAL A 156 -33.61 -30.72 16.60
CA VAL A 156 -33.21 -29.93 17.78
C VAL A 156 -31.92 -30.44 18.41
N ALA A 157 -31.76 -31.77 18.54
CA ALA A 157 -30.52 -32.34 19.05
C ALA A 157 -29.31 -32.03 18.15
N ASN A 158 -29.47 -32.15 16.85
CA ASN A 158 -28.43 -31.80 15.87
C ASN A 158 -28.04 -30.33 15.96
N GLN A 159 -28.99 -29.42 16.17
CA GLN A 159 -28.70 -27.98 16.40
C GLN A 159 -27.85 -27.78 17.66
N GLY A 160 -28.19 -28.45 18.78
CA GLY A 160 -27.39 -28.41 20.02
C GLY A 160 -25.96 -28.96 19.81
N GLN A 161 -25.83 -30.06 19.09
CA GLN A 161 -24.54 -30.66 18.78
C GLN A 161 -23.66 -29.75 17.91
N ASN A 162 -24.24 -29.10 16.90
CA ASN A 162 -23.51 -28.10 16.08
C ASN A 162 -23.04 -26.92 16.93
N ALA A 163 -23.88 -26.43 17.84
CA ALA A 163 -23.54 -25.33 18.72
C ALA A 163 -22.34 -25.65 19.64
N LEU A 164 -22.18 -26.92 20.07
CA LEU A 164 -20.99 -27.37 20.81
C LEU A 164 -19.71 -27.25 19.97
N GLY A 165 -19.78 -27.57 18.69
CA GLY A 165 -18.65 -27.40 17.78
C GLY A 165 -18.19 -25.94 17.66
N TYR A 166 -19.12 -25.01 17.75
CA TYR A 166 -18.84 -23.56 17.66
C TYR A 166 -18.18 -22.96 18.92
N ALA A 167 -18.07 -23.72 19.99
CA ALA A 167 -17.35 -23.30 21.20
C ALA A 167 -15.83 -23.30 21.02
N ASN A 168 -15.31 -23.99 20.02
CA ASN A 168 -13.92 -23.97 19.64
C ASN A 168 -13.74 -23.11 18.38
N LEU A 169 -12.92 -22.09 18.47
CA LEU A 169 -12.50 -21.30 17.30
C LEU A 169 -11.31 -22.00 16.66
N VAL A 170 -11.51 -22.52 15.47
CA VAL A 170 -10.48 -23.23 14.72
C VAL A 170 -10.01 -22.43 13.51
N ALA A 171 -8.73 -22.59 13.14
CA ALA A 171 -8.17 -21.98 11.94
C ALA A 171 -8.83 -22.56 10.68
N ALA A 172 -9.35 -21.70 9.81
CA ALA A 172 -9.98 -22.11 8.56
C ALA A 172 -8.97 -22.46 7.47
N SER A 173 -7.72 -21.98 7.60
CA SER A 173 -6.62 -22.18 6.64
C SER A 173 -5.28 -22.04 7.34
N ASP A 174 -4.22 -22.46 6.67
CA ASP A 174 -2.85 -22.17 7.09
C ASP A 174 -2.58 -20.67 6.99
N GLY A 175 -1.79 -20.14 7.95
CA GLY A 175 -1.47 -18.72 7.97
C GLY A 175 -0.79 -18.28 9.25
N VAL A 176 -0.79 -16.96 9.45
CA VAL A 176 -0.24 -16.28 10.63
C VAL A 176 -1.33 -15.45 11.32
N ILE A 177 -1.36 -15.49 12.63
CA ILE A 177 -2.24 -14.61 13.43
C ILE A 177 -1.66 -13.19 13.39
N SER A 178 -2.33 -12.27 12.71
CA SER A 178 -1.86 -10.89 12.59
C SER A 178 -2.31 -10.00 13.75
N ALA A 179 -3.46 -10.29 14.35
CA ALA A 179 -4.00 -9.52 15.46
C ALA A 179 -4.80 -10.41 16.43
N VAL A 180 -4.73 -10.07 17.72
CA VAL A 180 -5.53 -10.63 18.80
C VAL A 180 -6.35 -9.49 19.40
N ASN A 181 -7.69 -9.58 19.30
CA ASN A 181 -8.61 -8.53 19.73
C ASN A 181 -9.40 -8.88 21.01
N ALA A 182 -9.19 -10.09 21.55
CA ALA A 182 -9.84 -10.53 22.77
C ALA A 182 -8.94 -11.49 23.57
N GLU A 183 -9.06 -11.43 24.91
CA GLU A 183 -8.23 -12.18 25.84
C GLU A 183 -9.04 -13.20 26.66
N ALA A 184 -8.33 -14.20 27.21
CA ALA A 184 -8.91 -15.15 28.15
C ALA A 184 -9.59 -14.43 29.34
N GLY A 185 -10.79 -14.89 29.73
CA GLY A 185 -11.62 -14.27 30.75
C GLY A 185 -12.60 -13.22 30.23
N GLN A 186 -12.43 -12.69 29.04
CA GLN A 186 -13.35 -11.72 28.41
C GLN A 186 -14.62 -12.41 27.91
N VAL A 187 -15.75 -11.72 28.00
CA VAL A 187 -17.03 -12.14 27.42
C VAL A 187 -17.16 -11.52 26.03
N VAL A 188 -17.45 -12.38 25.04
CA VAL A 188 -17.59 -11.97 23.64
C VAL A 188 -18.96 -12.39 23.11
N GLY A 189 -19.51 -11.58 22.21
CA GLY A 189 -20.75 -11.90 21.50
C GLY A 189 -20.51 -12.72 20.24
N ALA A 190 -21.55 -13.39 19.74
CA ALA A 190 -21.52 -14.03 18.43
C ALA A 190 -21.21 -13.00 17.34
N GLY A 191 -20.28 -13.30 16.42
CA GLY A 191 -19.84 -12.42 15.34
C GLY A 191 -18.83 -11.33 15.75
N GLN A 192 -18.49 -11.21 17.02
CA GLN A 192 -17.43 -10.29 17.47
C GLN A 192 -16.07 -10.81 17.03
N VAL A 193 -15.31 -9.98 16.31
CA VAL A 193 -13.95 -10.33 15.85
C VAL A 193 -13.02 -10.46 17.05
N VAL A 194 -12.41 -11.64 17.21
CA VAL A 194 -11.48 -11.97 18.30
C VAL A 194 -10.05 -12.17 17.83
N LEU A 195 -9.85 -12.63 16.59
CA LEU A 195 -8.55 -12.84 15.96
C LEU A 195 -8.61 -12.39 14.49
N THR A 196 -7.45 -12.08 13.92
CA THR A 196 -7.28 -11.93 12.47
C THR A 196 -6.23 -12.92 11.98
N LEU A 197 -6.63 -13.81 11.07
CA LEU A 197 -5.78 -14.79 10.40
C LEU A 197 -5.43 -14.28 9.01
N VAL A 198 -4.14 -14.28 8.66
CA VAL A 198 -3.62 -13.88 7.35
C VAL A 198 -2.93 -15.06 6.70
N GLN A 199 -3.34 -15.39 5.48
CA GLN A 199 -2.66 -16.41 4.69
C GLN A 199 -1.36 -15.82 4.12
N THR A 200 -0.24 -16.53 4.33
CA THR A 200 1.09 -16.07 3.91
C THR A 200 1.57 -16.69 2.61
N GLN A 201 0.79 -17.57 1.99
CA GLN A 201 1.14 -18.21 0.72
C GLN A 201 1.12 -17.24 -0.45
N GLU A 202 0.20 -16.28 -0.44
CA GLU A 202 0.07 -15.24 -1.46
C GLU A 202 0.19 -13.85 -0.81
N LEU A 203 1.34 -13.20 -1.03
CA LEU A 203 1.59 -11.86 -0.54
C LEU A 203 1.35 -10.83 -1.64
N GLU A 204 0.85 -9.68 -1.24
CA GLU A 204 0.56 -8.54 -2.10
C GLU A 204 1.11 -7.26 -1.47
N VAL A 205 1.31 -6.23 -2.27
CA VAL A 205 1.57 -4.89 -1.77
C VAL A 205 0.34 -4.03 -2.03
N GLU A 206 -0.21 -3.44 -0.98
CA GLU A 206 -1.30 -2.49 -1.06
C GLU A 206 -0.73 -1.08 -1.13
N ILE A 207 -1.12 -0.31 -2.17
CA ILE A 207 -0.78 1.10 -2.35
C ILE A 207 -2.05 1.94 -2.46
N ASN A 208 -1.91 3.23 -2.20
CA ASN A 208 -2.95 4.23 -2.39
C ASN A 208 -2.52 5.18 -3.52
N VAL A 209 -3.27 5.18 -4.61
CA VAL A 209 -2.99 5.98 -5.81
C VAL A 209 -3.95 7.16 -5.86
N PRO A 210 -3.45 8.40 -5.96
CA PRO A 210 -4.29 9.59 -6.11
C PRO A 210 -5.14 9.52 -7.39
N GLU A 211 -6.33 10.15 -7.37
CA GLU A 211 -7.24 10.19 -8.51
C GLU A 211 -6.57 10.74 -9.78
N SER A 212 -5.69 11.73 -9.64
CA SER A 212 -4.95 12.32 -10.77
C SER A 212 -4.02 11.35 -11.49
N ARG A 213 -3.68 10.21 -10.87
CA ARG A 213 -2.74 9.22 -11.40
C ARG A 213 -3.37 7.84 -11.64
N ILE A 214 -4.66 7.66 -11.31
CA ILE A 214 -5.31 6.33 -11.40
C ILE A 214 -5.45 5.85 -12.84
N ALA A 215 -5.57 6.76 -13.79
CA ALA A 215 -5.65 6.44 -15.22
C ALA A 215 -4.38 5.71 -15.73
N ASP A 216 -3.24 5.95 -15.07
CA ASP A 216 -1.97 5.31 -15.41
C ASP A 216 -1.87 3.87 -14.86
N VAL A 217 -2.78 3.44 -13.98
CA VAL A 217 -2.72 2.15 -13.28
C VAL A 217 -3.86 1.25 -13.69
N THR A 218 -3.55 0.24 -14.51
CA THR A 218 -4.53 -0.73 -15.00
C THR A 218 -4.20 -2.13 -14.49
N VAL A 219 -5.22 -2.97 -14.34
CA VAL A 219 -5.04 -4.39 -13.99
C VAL A 219 -4.20 -5.10 -15.06
N GLY A 220 -3.26 -5.93 -14.63
CA GLY A 220 -2.30 -6.62 -15.49
C GLY A 220 -1.01 -5.85 -15.78
N LYS A 221 -0.92 -4.59 -15.35
CA LYS A 221 0.28 -3.78 -15.55
C LYS A 221 1.41 -4.24 -14.65
N GLU A 222 2.62 -4.30 -15.19
CA GLU A 222 3.83 -4.59 -14.44
C GLU A 222 4.22 -3.42 -13.55
N ALA A 223 4.71 -3.74 -12.37
CA ALA A 223 5.21 -2.79 -11.38
C ALA A 223 6.54 -3.30 -10.82
N GLU A 224 7.44 -2.40 -10.59
CA GLU A 224 8.68 -2.66 -9.89
C GLU A 224 8.48 -2.39 -8.40
N VAL A 225 8.76 -3.38 -7.56
CA VAL A 225 8.55 -3.33 -6.12
C VAL A 225 9.88 -3.41 -5.40
N SER A 226 10.25 -2.37 -4.68
CA SER A 226 11.51 -2.29 -3.93
C SER A 226 11.24 -2.30 -2.42
N PHE A 227 12.02 -3.10 -1.67
CA PHE A 227 11.92 -3.23 -0.22
C PHE A 227 13.18 -2.66 0.43
N TRP A 228 13.03 -1.52 1.10
CA TRP A 228 14.16 -0.87 1.79
C TRP A 228 14.75 -1.76 2.90
N SER A 229 13.90 -2.44 3.67
CA SER A 229 14.34 -3.34 4.76
C SER A 229 15.10 -4.58 4.30
N LEU A 230 15.04 -4.93 3.01
CA LEU A 230 15.77 -6.03 2.38
C LEU A 230 16.93 -5.53 1.49
N GLY A 231 17.56 -4.41 1.86
CA GLY A 231 18.71 -3.85 1.15
C GLY A 231 18.37 -3.27 -0.22
N ASN A 232 17.17 -2.69 -0.38
CA ASN A 232 16.61 -2.19 -1.65
C ASN A 232 16.49 -3.27 -2.73
N GLN A 233 16.25 -4.52 -2.30
CA GLN A 233 15.97 -5.58 -3.25
C GLN A 233 14.70 -5.25 -4.03
N THR A 234 14.83 -5.32 -5.35
CA THR A 234 13.76 -5.01 -6.29
C THR A 234 13.25 -6.29 -6.95
N ILE A 235 11.94 -6.44 -7.01
CA ILE A 235 11.27 -7.56 -7.67
C ILE A 235 10.16 -7.08 -8.60
N ALA A 236 9.77 -7.90 -9.54
CA ALA A 236 8.62 -7.66 -10.39
C ALA A 236 7.33 -7.98 -9.63
N GLY A 237 6.37 -7.07 -9.71
CA GLY A 237 4.99 -7.25 -9.27
C GLY A 237 4.01 -7.00 -10.42
N VAL A 238 2.77 -7.42 -10.26
CA VAL A 238 1.71 -7.20 -11.25
C VAL A 238 0.50 -6.60 -10.57
N VAL A 239 -0.04 -5.52 -11.13
CA VAL A 239 -1.30 -4.92 -10.64
C VAL A 239 -2.43 -5.94 -10.82
N ARG A 240 -2.93 -6.48 -9.70
CA ARG A 240 -4.00 -7.48 -9.69
C ARG A 240 -5.37 -6.85 -9.58
N GLU A 241 -5.47 -5.79 -8.80
CA GLU A 241 -6.75 -5.18 -8.47
C GLU A 241 -6.60 -3.67 -8.32
N VAL A 242 -7.56 -2.94 -8.87
CA VAL A 242 -7.75 -1.51 -8.68
C VAL A 242 -9.14 -1.33 -8.09
N SER A 243 -9.23 -0.72 -6.90
CA SER A 243 -10.53 -0.46 -6.28
C SER A 243 -11.41 0.38 -7.21
N PRO A 244 -12.68 0.02 -7.41
CA PRO A 244 -13.59 0.80 -8.26
C PRO A 244 -14.03 2.12 -7.62
N MET A 245 -13.76 2.30 -6.32
CA MET A 245 -14.17 3.48 -5.56
C MET A 245 -12.99 4.04 -4.76
N ALA A 246 -12.83 5.35 -4.82
CA ALA A 246 -11.84 6.06 -4.00
C ALA A 246 -12.25 6.06 -2.52
N ASP A 247 -11.25 6.06 -1.65
CA ASP A 247 -11.44 6.42 -0.25
C ASP A 247 -11.92 7.87 -0.16
N LYS A 248 -13.06 8.09 0.49
CA LYS A 248 -13.72 9.41 0.54
C LYS A 248 -12.93 10.46 1.33
N VAL A 249 -12.06 10.04 2.25
CA VAL A 249 -11.28 10.93 3.10
C VAL A 249 -9.96 11.29 2.45
N ALA A 250 -9.28 10.28 1.90
CA ALA A 250 -7.95 10.46 1.32
C ALA A 250 -7.98 10.85 -0.17
N GLY A 251 -9.10 10.66 -0.89
CA GLY A 251 -9.20 10.88 -2.34
C GLY A 251 -8.28 9.97 -3.15
N THR A 252 -8.00 8.77 -2.62
CA THR A 252 -7.08 7.81 -3.23
C THR A 252 -7.77 6.50 -3.54
N TYR A 253 -7.34 5.85 -4.60
CA TYR A 253 -7.79 4.51 -4.96
C TYR A 253 -6.82 3.47 -4.39
N LYS A 254 -7.37 2.44 -3.76
CA LYS A 254 -6.61 1.31 -3.29
C LYS A 254 -6.24 0.41 -4.46
N VAL A 255 -4.96 0.09 -4.61
CA VAL A 255 -4.44 -0.79 -5.64
C VAL A 255 -3.66 -1.91 -4.98
N ARG A 256 -3.86 -3.15 -5.44
CA ARG A 256 -3.16 -4.33 -4.94
C ARG A 256 -2.28 -4.91 -6.03
N ILE A 257 -1.03 -5.12 -5.67
CA ILE A 257 0.02 -5.62 -6.55
C ILE A 257 0.44 -6.99 -6.04
N SER A 258 0.19 -8.03 -6.82
CA SER A 258 0.62 -9.37 -6.51
C SER A 258 2.12 -9.53 -6.66
N LEU A 259 2.72 -10.34 -5.78
CA LEU A 259 4.14 -10.68 -5.79
C LEU A 259 4.29 -12.15 -6.18
N PRO A 260 4.52 -12.48 -7.46
CA PRO A 260 4.61 -13.88 -7.91
C PRO A 260 5.76 -14.65 -7.27
N GLN A 261 6.84 -13.95 -6.95
CA GLN A 261 8.04 -14.52 -6.33
C GLN A 261 8.48 -13.61 -5.18
N PRO A 262 7.82 -13.70 -4.00
CA PRO A 262 8.21 -12.92 -2.85
C PRO A 262 9.62 -13.28 -2.38
N PRO A 263 10.47 -12.31 -2.02
CA PRO A 263 11.82 -12.58 -1.54
C PRO A 263 11.79 -13.25 -0.16
N ALA A 264 12.83 -14.03 0.13
CA ALA A 264 13.00 -14.60 1.47
C ALA A 264 13.12 -13.48 2.52
N GLY A 265 12.47 -13.65 3.67
CA GLY A 265 12.47 -12.64 4.73
C GLY A 265 11.44 -11.52 4.55
N LEU A 266 10.54 -11.62 3.57
CA LEU A 266 9.43 -10.69 3.44
C LEU A 266 8.37 -11.00 4.52
N HIS A 267 8.05 -9.98 5.34
CA HIS A 267 7.05 -10.08 6.40
C HIS A 267 5.86 -9.16 6.14
N LEU A 268 4.70 -9.55 6.67
CA LEU A 268 3.50 -8.72 6.69
C LEU A 268 3.80 -7.37 7.36
N GLY A 269 3.24 -6.29 6.83
CA GLY A 269 3.43 -4.94 7.35
C GLY A 269 4.72 -4.25 6.90
N MET A 270 5.63 -4.92 6.19
CA MET A 270 6.82 -4.24 5.63
C MET A 270 6.41 -3.18 4.61
N THR A 271 7.16 -2.08 4.60
CA THR A 271 6.97 -1.00 3.63
C THR A 271 7.71 -1.32 2.34
N ALA A 272 7.05 -1.09 1.22
CA ALA A 272 7.61 -1.19 -0.12
C ALA A 272 7.47 0.14 -0.87
N THR A 273 8.36 0.37 -1.82
CA THR A 273 8.25 1.44 -2.80
C THR A 273 7.90 0.82 -4.14
N ILE A 274 6.78 1.24 -4.72
CA ILE A 274 6.28 0.71 -5.98
C ILE A 274 6.49 1.74 -7.07
N THR A 275 7.15 1.34 -8.13
CA THR A 275 7.35 2.13 -9.34
C THR A 275 6.53 1.54 -10.47
N ILE A 276 5.58 2.30 -11.00
CA ILE A 276 4.75 1.89 -12.13
C ILE A 276 5.13 2.79 -13.32
N ALA A 277 5.59 2.18 -14.40
CA ALA A 277 5.89 2.91 -15.63
C ALA A 277 4.59 3.54 -16.17
N SER A 278 4.54 4.86 -16.30
CA SER A 278 3.43 5.53 -16.98
C SER A 278 3.50 5.18 -18.47
N LEU A 279 2.47 4.55 -19.00
CA LEU A 279 2.28 4.52 -20.42
C LEU A 279 1.81 5.92 -20.81
N ASN A 280 2.70 6.76 -21.30
CA ASN A 280 2.23 7.85 -22.13
C ASN A 280 1.45 7.18 -23.26
N THR A 281 0.15 7.26 -23.21
CA THR A 281 -0.72 6.96 -24.35
C THR A 281 -0.17 7.80 -25.50
N VAL A 282 0.48 7.12 -26.41
CA VAL A 282 0.62 7.64 -27.77
C VAL A 282 -0.80 7.79 -28.28
N THR A 283 -1.38 8.97 -28.04
CA THR A 283 -2.53 9.42 -28.80
C THR A 283 -2.05 9.40 -30.24
N ASP A 284 -2.72 8.59 -31.07
CA ASP A 284 -2.60 8.60 -32.53
C ASP A 284 -2.76 10.04 -33.02
N GLN A 285 -1.69 10.80 -32.99
CA GLN A 285 -1.52 11.99 -33.82
C GLN A 285 -0.42 11.70 -34.82
N PRO A 286 -0.65 12.01 -36.11
CA PRO A 286 0.31 11.69 -37.16
C PRO A 286 1.66 12.34 -36.86
N ALA A 287 2.71 11.57 -37.04
CA ALA A 287 4.12 11.91 -36.88
C ALA A 287 4.43 13.34 -37.36
N MET A 288 4.58 14.26 -36.41
CA MET A 288 5.35 15.47 -36.59
C MET A 288 6.43 15.53 -35.52
N GLN A 289 7.65 15.34 -35.99
CA GLN A 289 8.93 15.64 -35.37
C GLN A 289 9.31 14.80 -34.13
N GLN A 290 10.11 13.77 -34.37
CA GLN A 290 11.08 13.20 -33.43
C GLN A 290 11.94 14.33 -32.86
N GLY A 291 11.79 14.63 -31.55
CA GLY A 291 12.65 15.59 -30.87
C GLY A 291 12.28 16.02 -29.47
N ASP A 292 11.12 15.62 -28.91
CA ASP A 292 10.57 16.38 -27.77
C ASP A 292 10.37 15.62 -26.44
N ASN A 293 10.98 14.47 -26.27
CA ASN A 293 10.91 13.71 -25.03
C ASN A 293 12.15 13.82 -24.12
N ASP A 294 13.18 14.53 -24.56
CA ASP A 294 14.40 14.70 -23.78
C ASP A 294 14.34 16.00 -23.00
N PHE A 295 14.21 15.91 -21.69
CA PHE A 295 14.28 17.07 -20.81
C PHE A 295 15.38 16.93 -19.77
N ALA A 296 15.90 18.08 -19.32
CA ALA A 296 16.80 18.18 -18.18
C ALA A 296 16.05 18.72 -16.98
N ILE A 297 16.42 18.30 -15.78
CA ILE A 297 15.92 18.88 -14.53
C ILE A 297 16.96 19.87 -14.01
N LEU A 298 16.57 21.14 -13.95
CA LEU A 298 17.40 22.22 -13.47
C LEU A 298 16.76 22.94 -12.30
N PRO A 299 17.56 23.49 -11.36
CA PRO A 299 17.04 24.39 -10.34
C PRO A 299 16.57 25.71 -10.97
N ILE A 300 15.57 26.35 -10.40
CA ILE A 300 15.04 27.63 -10.89
C ILE A 300 16.13 28.70 -11.01
N SER A 301 17.17 28.63 -10.16
CA SER A 301 18.33 29.52 -10.19
C SER A 301 19.22 29.41 -11.41
N ALA A 302 19.05 28.39 -12.25
CA ALA A 302 19.79 28.20 -13.50
C ALA A 302 19.18 28.97 -14.67
N ILE A 303 17.93 29.39 -14.57
CA ILE A 303 17.24 30.10 -15.65
C ILE A 303 17.57 31.58 -15.62
N PHE A 304 18.01 32.05 -16.77
CA PHE A 304 18.23 33.47 -17.06
C PHE A 304 17.19 33.93 -18.06
N GLN A 305 16.58 35.07 -17.84
CA GLN A 305 15.56 35.63 -18.73
C GLN A 305 16.06 36.91 -19.42
N THR A 306 16.07 36.89 -20.75
CA THR A 306 16.33 38.07 -21.57
C THR A 306 15.16 38.29 -22.53
N ASN A 307 14.61 39.49 -22.59
CA ASN A 307 13.48 39.81 -23.48
C ASN A 307 12.28 38.84 -23.37
N ASN A 308 11.96 38.41 -22.16
CA ASN A 308 10.88 37.47 -21.87
C ASN A 308 11.08 36.04 -22.45
N LYS A 309 12.32 35.68 -22.82
CA LYS A 309 12.67 34.33 -23.26
C LYS A 309 13.52 33.64 -22.19
N PRO A 310 13.18 32.40 -21.76
CA PRO A 310 14.00 31.65 -20.84
C PRO A 310 15.25 31.11 -21.55
N GLN A 311 16.40 31.31 -20.94
CA GLN A 311 17.71 30.90 -21.44
C GLN A 311 18.54 30.31 -20.32
N VAL A 312 19.55 29.52 -20.66
CA VAL A 312 20.54 29.00 -19.72
C VAL A 312 21.95 29.27 -20.20
N TRP A 313 22.87 29.41 -19.25
CA TRP A 313 24.29 29.56 -19.54
C TRP A 313 24.92 28.16 -19.70
N ILE A 314 25.51 27.90 -20.86
CA ILE A 314 26.29 26.68 -21.16
C ILE A 314 27.77 27.04 -21.08
N VAL A 315 28.56 26.17 -20.48
CA VAL A 315 30.00 26.26 -20.41
C VAL A 315 30.59 25.37 -21.49
N ASP A 316 31.40 25.93 -22.37
CA ASP A 316 32.23 25.18 -23.33
C ASP A 316 33.32 24.42 -22.56
N LYS A 317 33.45 23.11 -22.82
CA LYS A 317 34.41 22.24 -22.14
C LYS A 317 35.86 22.55 -22.44
N ASP A 318 36.14 23.03 -23.64
CA ASP A 318 37.51 23.20 -24.13
C ASP A 318 38.08 24.57 -23.75
N ASN A 319 37.25 25.61 -23.84
CA ASN A 319 37.67 27.02 -23.65
C ASN A 319 37.22 27.62 -22.32
N LEU A 320 36.34 26.91 -21.57
CA LEU A 320 35.72 27.41 -20.35
C LEU A 320 35.02 28.80 -20.53
N THR A 321 34.45 29.01 -21.73
CA THR A 321 33.68 30.22 -22.07
C THR A 321 32.18 29.96 -21.95
N LEU A 322 31.43 31.03 -21.67
CA LEU A 322 29.99 30.97 -21.52
C LEU A 322 29.28 31.32 -22.83
N SER A 323 28.24 30.57 -23.15
CA SER A 323 27.29 30.86 -24.22
C SER A 323 25.85 30.79 -23.68
N LEU A 324 24.96 31.63 -24.23
CA LEU A 324 23.51 31.55 -23.92
C LEU A 324 22.82 30.59 -24.90
N LYS A 325 21.96 29.73 -24.36
CA LYS A 325 21.12 28.83 -25.16
C LYS A 325 19.66 29.03 -24.78
N ASP A 326 18.82 29.25 -25.79
CA ASP A 326 17.36 29.33 -25.62
C ASP A 326 16.83 27.95 -25.19
N VAL A 327 15.93 27.96 -24.23
CA VAL A 327 15.31 26.74 -23.68
C VAL A 327 13.81 26.93 -23.52
N GLN A 328 13.08 25.82 -23.53
CA GLN A 328 11.67 25.81 -23.21
C GLN A 328 11.49 25.23 -21.79
N VAL A 329 10.68 25.88 -20.96
CA VAL A 329 10.42 25.49 -19.58
C VAL A 329 8.98 25.01 -19.50
N GLU A 330 8.78 23.76 -19.09
CA GLU A 330 7.46 23.14 -19.18
C GLU A 330 6.77 22.87 -17.85
N ASP A 331 7.47 22.69 -16.74
CA ASP A 331 6.82 22.29 -15.49
C ASP A 331 7.57 22.75 -14.24
N PHE A 332 6.81 22.93 -13.14
CA PHE A 332 7.29 23.40 -11.85
C PHE A 332 7.06 22.34 -10.75
N ALA A 333 8.15 21.81 -10.20
CA ALA A 333 8.07 20.99 -9.00
C ALA A 333 8.94 21.59 -7.90
N LYS A 334 8.35 22.37 -7.01
CA LYS A 334 9.02 23.14 -5.93
C LYS A 334 10.13 24.04 -6.48
N ASP A 335 11.42 23.64 -6.36
CA ASP A 335 12.58 24.44 -6.75
C ASP A 335 13.25 23.95 -8.04
N LYS A 336 12.62 23.04 -8.79
CA LYS A 336 13.16 22.40 -10.00
C LYS A 336 12.24 22.59 -11.19
N LEU A 337 12.84 22.79 -12.36
CA LEU A 337 12.15 22.97 -13.64
C LEU A 337 12.53 21.86 -14.61
N LYS A 338 11.57 21.43 -15.42
CA LYS A 338 11.83 20.65 -16.63
C LYS A 338 12.19 21.62 -17.77
N VAL A 339 13.32 21.36 -18.39
CA VAL A 339 13.88 22.23 -19.42
C VAL A 339 14.17 21.43 -20.67
N HIS A 340 13.60 21.82 -21.79
CA HIS A 340 13.83 21.22 -23.11
C HIS A 340 14.82 22.08 -23.92
N GLY A 341 15.47 21.46 -24.92
CA GLY A 341 16.41 22.15 -25.81
C GLY A 341 17.88 22.01 -25.40
N LEU A 342 18.18 21.20 -24.36
CA LEU A 342 19.54 20.86 -23.95
C LEU A 342 19.99 19.53 -24.57
N SER A 343 21.31 19.33 -24.64
CA SER A 343 21.89 18.07 -25.11
C SER A 343 22.52 17.30 -23.96
N ASN A 344 22.56 15.98 -24.09
CA ASN A 344 23.20 15.14 -23.07
C ASN A 344 24.69 15.47 -22.98
N GLY A 345 25.16 15.79 -21.77
CA GLY A 345 26.53 16.21 -21.52
C GLY A 345 26.79 17.72 -21.59
N ASP A 346 25.77 18.56 -21.88
CA ASP A 346 25.90 20.02 -21.72
C ASP A 346 26.23 20.36 -20.27
N ILE A 347 27.14 21.31 -20.05
CA ILE A 347 27.46 21.82 -18.72
C ILE A 347 26.71 23.14 -18.51
N VAL A 348 25.72 23.14 -17.64
CA VAL A 348 24.86 24.30 -17.39
C VAL A 348 25.25 24.95 -16.05
N VAL A 349 25.30 26.29 -16.04
CA VAL A 349 25.51 27.06 -14.79
C VAL A 349 24.23 27.08 -13.99
N ILE A 350 24.30 26.61 -12.72
CA ILE A 350 23.13 26.51 -11.83
C ILE A 350 23.07 27.59 -10.75
N ALA A 351 24.11 28.41 -10.60
CA ALA A 351 24.11 29.52 -9.63
C ALA A 351 24.95 30.70 -10.12
N GLY A 352 24.49 31.92 -9.84
CA GLY A 352 25.20 33.16 -10.17
C GLY A 352 24.90 33.68 -11.57
N VAL A 353 23.90 33.21 -12.26
CA VAL A 353 23.56 33.45 -13.67
C VAL A 353 23.40 34.97 -14.05
N HIS A 354 22.95 35.83 -13.12
CA HIS A 354 22.66 37.24 -13.41
C HIS A 354 23.89 38.17 -13.55
N LYS A 355 25.07 37.67 -13.19
CA LYS A 355 26.33 38.47 -13.25
C LYS A 355 27.24 38.05 -14.43
N LEU A 356 26.80 37.10 -15.22
CA LEU A 356 27.58 36.53 -16.32
C LEU A 356 27.35 37.27 -17.64
N ARG A 357 28.31 37.22 -18.51
CA ARG A 357 28.26 37.79 -19.88
C ARG A 357 28.73 36.73 -20.87
N GLU A 358 28.27 36.83 -22.12
CA GLU A 358 28.75 35.96 -23.20
C GLU A 358 30.28 36.09 -23.37
N ASP A 359 30.89 35.04 -23.81
CA ASP A 359 32.35 34.90 -24.05
C ASP A 359 33.23 35.13 -22.80
N THR A 360 32.65 35.23 -21.63
CA THR A 360 33.42 35.33 -20.38
C THR A 360 34.02 33.99 -20.00
N LYS A 361 35.35 33.98 -19.73
CA LYS A 361 36.00 32.79 -19.16
C LYS A 361 35.59 32.63 -17.70
N VAL A 362 35.21 31.40 -17.33
CA VAL A 362 34.78 31.01 -15.97
C VAL A 362 35.69 29.95 -15.36
N ARG A 363 35.63 29.85 -14.06
CA ARG A 363 36.22 28.74 -13.30
C ARG A 363 35.08 27.88 -12.75
N LEU A 364 35.19 26.58 -12.92
CA LEU A 364 34.22 25.65 -12.36
C LEU A 364 34.49 25.47 -10.86
N ALA A 365 33.46 25.55 -10.04
CA ALA A 365 33.55 25.11 -8.66
C ALA A 365 33.59 23.58 -8.68
N GLU A 366 34.60 22.97 -8.03
CA GLU A 366 34.65 21.52 -7.87
C GLU A 366 33.36 21.02 -7.24
N GLU A 367 32.73 20.04 -7.85
CA GLU A 367 31.63 19.28 -7.24
C GLU A 367 32.18 18.60 -5.96
N GLN A 368 31.73 19.05 -4.77
CA GLN A 368 31.85 18.21 -3.60
C GLN A 368 30.83 17.08 -3.70
N PRO A 369 31.27 15.81 -3.52
CA PRO A 369 30.47 14.60 -3.65
C PRO A 369 29.29 14.54 -2.71
#